data_de1d087db730add3159538c67ac185ff
#
_entry.id   de1d087db730add3159538c67ac185ff
#
_cell.length_a   1.000
_cell.length_b   1.000
_cell.length_c   1.000
_cell.angle_alpha   90.00
_cell.angle_beta   90.00
_cell.angle_gamma   90.00
#
_symmetry.space_group_name_H-M   'P 1'
#
loop_
_entity.id
_entity.type
_entity.pdbx_description
1 polymer ?
#
loop_
_entity_poly.entity_id
_entity_poly.type
_entity_poly.pdbx_seq_one_letter_code
_entity_poly.pdbx_strand_id
1 'polypeptide(L)'
;VDLKDFKQIELSHFTDTKSINYLRDDASHLLYLESSALEVFRDYKDHDALTVRADLNIKDVKTKIIDNHKDFALVISAEDKVVGTIALHYIESQALQERARSSGTKPADLVTHDIMLPIAKVNTVSYSIIKNTKIGHILNTLINSDYHHIVVYDKNENGEKYIRGYFSLPYIRRKLGLDVYHVYQKEGVSNLNKGI
;
A
#
# COMPACT_ATOMS: atom_id res chain seq x y z
N VAL A 1 12.58 -5.62 32.98
CA VAL A 1 13.20 -4.33 32.59
C VAL A 1 13.53 -3.60 33.90
N ASP A 2 14.79 -3.22 34.09
CA ASP A 2 15.20 -2.42 35.24
C ASP A 2 15.10 -0.94 34.87
N LEU A 3 14.23 -0.19 35.56
CA LEU A 3 13.98 1.21 35.32
C LEU A 3 14.64 2.15 36.35
N LYS A 4 15.59 1.65 37.16
CA LYS A 4 16.21 2.40 38.27
C LYS A 4 16.92 3.69 37.83
N ASP A 5 17.44 3.70 36.59
CA ASP A 5 18.17 4.83 36.03
C ASP A 5 17.26 5.86 35.36
N PHE A 6 15.95 5.60 35.28
CA PHE A 6 14.97 6.46 34.67
C PHE A 6 14.10 7.15 35.72
N LYS A 7 14.11 8.48 35.73
CA LYS A 7 13.26 9.26 36.62
C LYS A 7 11.85 9.37 36.05
N GLN A 8 10.85 9.33 36.93
CA GLN A 8 9.49 9.67 36.54
C GLN A 8 9.42 11.15 36.16
N ILE A 9 8.65 11.46 35.11
CA ILE A 9 8.32 12.83 34.72
C ILE A 9 7.19 13.36 35.60
N GLU A 10 7.18 14.66 35.85
CA GLU A 10 6.10 15.32 36.56
C GLU A 10 4.86 15.39 35.63
N LEU A 11 3.72 14.95 36.14
CA LEU A 11 2.44 14.99 35.43
C LEU A 11 1.60 16.18 35.96
N SER A 12 0.91 16.83 35.02
CA SER A 12 -0.07 17.88 35.33
C SER A 12 -1.43 17.54 34.75
N HIS A 13 -2.46 18.23 35.19
CA HIS A 13 -3.83 18.10 34.71
C HIS A 13 -4.32 19.46 34.20
N PHE A 14 -5.24 19.45 33.24
CA PHE A 14 -5.92 20.64 32.80
C PHE A 14 -6.83 21.15 33.93
N THR A 15 -6.62 22.40 34.35
CA THR A 15 -7.43 23.07 35.38
C THR A 15 -8.68 23.74 34.82
N ASP A 16 -8.63 24.18 33.55
CA ASP A 16 -9.81 24.65 32.80
C ASP A 16 -10.11 23.69 31.65
N THR A 17 -11.27 23.05 31.73
CA THR A 17 -11.71 22.05 30.74
C THR A 17 -12.73 22.60 29.73
N LYS A 18 -13.10 23.90 29.83
CA LYS A 18 -14.15 24.49 28.98
C LYS A 18 -13.71 24.77 27.55
N SER A 19 -12.41 24.92 27.32
CA SER A 19 -11.86 25.37 26.02
C SER A 19 -10.56 24.67 25.64
N ILE A 20 -10.44 23.37 25.94
CA ILE A 20 -9.26 22.60 25.52
C ILE A 20 -9.35 22.33 24.03
N ASN A 21 -8.44 22.92 23.27
CA ASN A 21 -8.26 22.66 21.86
C ASN A 21 -7.14 21.65 21.64
N TYR A 22 -7.22 20.91 20.55
CA TYR A 22 -6.10 20.09 20.05
C TYR A 22 -5.48 20.77 18.84
N LEU A 23 -4.18 20.52 18.62
CA LEU A 23 -3.52 20.98 17.41
C LEU A 23 -4.22 20.33 16.21
N ARG A 24 -4.89 21.15 15.42
CA ARG A 24 -5.36 20.74 14.10
C ARG A 24 -4.22 21.04 13.14
N ASP A 25 -3.86 20.06 12.35
CA ASP A 25 -3.03 20.29 11.17
C ASP A 25 -3.92 20.99 10.11
N ASP A 26 -4.17 22.30 10.36
CA ASP A 26 -4.90 23.16 9.42
C ASP A 26 -4.04 23.49 8.19
N ALA A 27 -2.75 23.21 8.25
CA ALA A 27 -1.92 23.03 7.08
C ALA A 27 -2.13 21.61 6.54
N SER A 28 -3.35 21.26 6.16
CA SER A 28 -3.54 20.25 5.14
C SER A 28 -2.72 20.76 3.96
N HIS A 29 -1.49 20.24 3.80
CA HIS A 29 -0.77 20.38 2.54
C HIS A 29 -1.71 19.84 1.47
N LEU A 30 -2.43 20.76 0.82
CA LEU A 30 -3.25 20.41 -0.32
C LEU A 30 -2.29 19.82 -1.34
N LEU A 31 -2.36 18.52 -1.50
CA LEU A 31 -1.56 17.84 -2.50
C LEU A 31 -2.19 18.06 -3.87
N TYR A 32 -1.35 18.42 -4.82
CA TYR A 32 -1.72 18.62 -6.20
C TYR A 32 -1.01 17.60 -7.09
N LEU A 33 -1.43 17.46 -8.33
CA LEU A 33 -0.75 16.57 -9.29
C LEU A 33 0.70 17.00 -9.55
N GLU A 34 1.01 18.27 -9.35
CA GLU A 34 2.34 18.88 -9.48
C GLU A 34 3.22 18.70 -8.25
N SER A 35 2.65 18.32 -7.11
CA SER A 35 3.39 18.04 -5.87
C SER A 35 4.38 16.89 -6.06
N SER A 36 5.42 16.86 -5.22
CA SER A 36 6.42 15.78 -5.28
C SER A 36 5.79 14.41 -5.04
N ALA A 37 6.15 13.41 -5.83
CA ALA A 37 5.72 12.03 -5.59
C ALA A 37 6.12 11.49 -4.22
N LEU A 38 7.19 12.04 -3.62
CA LEU A 38 7.65 11.63 -2.30
C LEU A 38 6.61 11.90 -1.20
N GLU A 39 5.71 12.86 -1.39
CA GLU A 39 4.65 13.17 -0.43
C GLU A 39 3.56 12.08 -0.31
N VAL A 40 3.45 11.23 -1.31
CA VAL A 40 2.53 10.09 -1.35
C VAL A 40 3.25 8.74 -1.41
N PHE A 41 4.56 8.76 -1.29
CA PHE A 41 5.40 7.57 -1.23
C PHE A 41 5.33 6.93 0.16
N ARG A 42 5.09 5.63 0.22
CA ARG A 42 5.12 4.85 1.46
C ARG A 42 6.53 4.29 1.66
N ASP A 43 7.44 5.16 2.15
CA ASP A 43 8.83 4.79 2.40
C ASP A 43 8.95 3.87 3.62
N TYR A 44 9.61 2.74 3.49
CA TYR A 44 9.87 1.81 4.59
C TYR A 44 10.96 2.29 5.56
N LYS A 45 11.57 3.45 5.29
CA LYS A 45 12.41 4.13 6.29
C LYS A 45 11.57 4.77 7.40
N ASP A 46 10.37 5.22 7.05
CA ASP A 46 9.47 5.95 7.93
C ASP A 46 8.30 5.08 8.41
N HIS A 47 8.08 3.95 7.76
CA HIS A 47 6.95 3.05 8.00
C HIS A 47 7.38 1.59 7.91
N ASP A 48 6.98 0.77 8.86
CA ASP A 48 7.23 -0.66 8.78
C ASP A 48 6.59 -1.31 7.54
N ALA A 49 7.36 -2.16 6.88
CA ALA A 49 6.86 -3.02 5.83
C ALA A 49 5.94 -4.08 6.43
N LEU A 50 4.71 -4.20 5.92
CA LEU A 50 3.87 -5.34 6.25
C LEU A 50 4.33 -6.54 5.45
N THR A 51 4.71 -7.61 6.15
CA THR A 51 5.08 -8.89 5.55
C THR A 51 4.11 -9.99 5.94
N VAL A 52 3.84 -10.91 5.02
CA VAL A 52 3.04 -12.11 5.24
C VAL A 52 3.77 -13.33 4.66
N ARG A 53 3.59 -14.48 5.29
CA ARG A 53 4.18 -15.73 4.82
C ARG A 53 3.46 -16.25 3.58
N ALA A 54 4.21 -16.87 2.67
CA ALA A 54 3.64 -17.46 1.45
C ALA A 54 2.65 -18.61 1.74
N ASP A 55 2.82 -19.30 2.84
CA ASP A 55 1.98 -20.40 3.31
C ASP A 55 0.80 -19.97 4.22
N LEU A 56 0.68 -18.68 4.54
CA LEU A 56 -0.38 -18.16 5.38
C LEU A 56 -1.74 -18.21 4.64
N ASN A 57 -2.79 -18.65 5.36
CA ASN A 57 -4.14 -18.68 4.83
C ASN A 57 -4.63 -17.27 4.46
N ILE A 58 -5.38 -17.18 3.37
CA ILE A 58 -5.78 -15.89 2.80
C ILE A 58 -6.70 -15.08 3.71
N LYS A 59 -7.50 -15.71 4.57
CA LYS A 59 -8.32 -15.02 5.56
C LYS A 59 -7.46 -14.32 6.60
N ASP A 60 -6.39 -14.99 7.05
CA ASP A 60 -5.45 -14.43 8.04
C ASP A 60 -4.64 -13.29 7.42
N VAL A 61 -4.28 -13.41 6.13
CA VAL A 61 -3.66 -12.32 5.37
C VAL A 61 -4.56 -11.11 5.32
N LYS A 62 -5.85 -11.30 4.97
CA LYS A 62 -6.84 -10.22 4.94
C LYS A 62 -6.94 -9.52 6.29
N THR A 63 -7.12 -10.27 7.36
CA THR A 63 -7.17 -9.77 8.73
C THR A 63 -5.92 -8.97 9.06
N LYS A 64 -4.74 -9.53 8.78
CA LYS A 64 -3.45 -8.88 9.06
C LYS A 64 -3.28 -7.56 8.30
N ILE A 65 -3.70 -7.47 7.04
CA ILE A 65 -3.65 -6.23 6.26
C ILE A 65 -4.58 -5.17 6.86
N ILE A 66 -5.81 -5.55 7.23
CA ILE A 66 -6.82 -4.64 7.79
C ILE A 66 -6.38 -4.12 9.16
N ASP A 67 -5.96 -5.01 10.07
CA ASP A 67 -5.55 -4.68 11.44
C ASP A 67 -4.35 -3.73 11.47
N ASN A 68 -3.48 -3.82 10.46
CA ASN A 68 -2.34 -2.91 10.31
C ASN A 68 -2.66 -1.64 9.51
N HIS A 69 -3.93 -1.40 9.16
CA HIS A 69 -4.36 -0.24 8.37
C HIS A 69 -3.57 -0.07 7.07
N LYS A 70 -3.25 -1.19 6.41
CA LYS A 70 -2.54 -1.25 5.13
C LYS A 70 -3.50 -1.70 4.03
N ASP A 71 -3.07 -1.60 2.80
CA ASP A 71 -3.79 -2.10 1.62
C ASP A 71 -2.92 -3.06 0.78
N PHE A 72 -1.67 -3.29 1.26
CA PHE A 72 -0.64 -4.00 0.54
C PHE A 72 0.33 -4.68 1.52
N ALA A 73 0.82 -5.87 1.16
CA ALA A 73 1.85 -6.58 1.91
C ALA A 73 2.87 -7.23 0.98
N LEU A 74 4.11 -7.34 1.46
CA LEU A 74 5.15 -8.16 0.84
C LEU A 74 4.96 -9.62 1.26
N VAL A 75 5.10 -10.53 0.32
CA VAL A 75 5.03 -11.97 0.60
C VAL A 75 6.44 -12.52 0.73
N ILE A 76 6.73 -13.18 1.85
CA ILE A 76 8.03 -13.75 2.16
C ILE A 76 8.00 -15.29 2.17
N SER A 77 9.09 -15.90 1.71
CA SER A 77 9.33 -17.35 1.78
C SER A 77 9.73 -17.80 3.20
N ALA A 78 10.00 -19.09 3.34
CA ALA A 78 10.52 -19.68 4.57
C ALA A 78 11.91 -19.12 4.96
N GLU A 79 12.68 -18.71 3.96
CA GLU A 79 14.04 -18.14 4.10
C GLU A 79 14.03 -16.60 4.19
N ASP A 80 12.88 -15.99 4.53
CA ASP A 80 12.69 -14.55 4.63
C ASP A 80 13.03 -13.75 3.35
N LYS A 81 12.89 -14.40 2.18
CA LYS A 81 13.05 -13.73 0.89
C LYS A 81 11.72 -13.24 0.36
N VAL A 82 11.69 -12.02 -0.19
CA VAL A 82 10.48 -11.52 -0.84
C VAL A 82 10.24 -12.30 -2.14
N VAL A 83 9.13 -13.02 -2.20
CA VAL A 83 8.73 -13.87 -3.34
C VAL A 83 7.56 -13.30 -4.13
N GLY A 84 6.87 -12.32 -3.59
CA GLY A 84 5.74 -11.67 -4.25
C GLY A 84 5.14 -10.55 -3.43
N THR A 85 3.97 -10.11 -3.87
CA THR A 85 3.16 -9.08 -3.20
C THR A 85 1.71 -9.49 -3.21
N ILE A 86 0.94 -8.96 -2.24
CA ILE A 86 -0.49 -9.18 -2.18
C ILE A 86 -1.20 -7.89 -1.77
N ALA A 87 -2.31 -7.58 -2.42
CA ALA A 87 -3.11 -6.39 -2.16
C ALA A 87 -4.51 -6.75 -1.69
N LEU A 88 -5.05 -5.94 -0.79
CA LEU A 88 -6.37 -6.17 -0.18
C LEU A 88 -7.47 -6.23 -1.24
N HIS A 89 -7.46 -5.31 -2.21
CA HIS A 89 -8.48 -5.25 -3.27
C HIS A 89 -8.53 -6.55 -4.11
N TYR A 90 -7.39 -7.22 -4.30
CA TYR A 90 -7.34 -8.49 -5.02
C TYR A 90 -7.99 -9.63 -4.21
N ILE A 91 -7.74 -9.66 -2.89
CA ILE A 91 -8.36 -10.63 -1.98
C ILE A 91 -9.89 -10.45 -1.95
N GLU A 92 -10.38 -9.23 -2.13
CA GLU A 92 -11.80 -8.89 -2.11
C GLU A 92 -12.48 -8.96 -3.48
N SER A 93 -11.72 -9.22 -4.54
CA SER A 93 -12.22 -9.26 -5.92
C SER A 93 -12.78 -10.63 -6.30
N GLN A 94 -13.50 -10.65 -7.43
CA GLN A 94 -13.95 -11.91 -8.05
C GLN A 94 -12.78 -12.80 -8.51
N ALA A 95 -11.60 -12.23 -8.76
CA ALA A 95 -10.42 -12.97 -9.18
C ALA A 95 -10.02 -14.05 -8.17
N LEU A 96 -10.23 -13.82 -6.85
CA LEU A 96 -10.03 -14.84 -5.83
C LEU A 96 -10.96 -16.05 -6.03
N GLN A 97 -12.24 -15.79 -6.31
CA GLN A 97 -13.23 -16.84 -6.55
C GLN A 97 -12.92 -17.66 -7.82
N GLU A 98 -12.51 -16.97 -8.88
CA GLU A 98 -12.09 -17.57 -10.13
C GLU A 98 -10.84 -18.44 -9.94
N ARG A 99 -9.88 -17.96 -9.16
CA ARG A 99 -8.67 -18.72 -8.84
C ARG A 99 -9.00 -19.99 -8.05
N ALA A 100 -9.84 -19.88 -7.03
CA ALA A 100 -10.30 -21.03 -6.24
C ALA A 100 -11.00 -22.07 -7.11
N ARG A 101 -11.89 -21.61 -8.00
CA ARG A 101 -12.61 -22.48 -8.92
C ARG A 101 -11.68 -23.18 -9.90
N SER A 102 -10.70 -22.47 -10.47
CA SER A 102 -9.74 -23.04 -11.43
C SER A 102 -8.77 -24.05 -10.80
N SER A 103 -8.48 -23.90 -9.51
CA SER A 103 -7.64 -24.84 -8.76
C SER A 103 -8.42 -26.01 -8.12
N GLY A 104 -9.75 -26.00 -8.21
CA GLY A 104 -10.59 -27.00 -7.53
C GLY A 104 -10.58 -26.86 -6.00
N THR A 105 -10.17 -25.70 -5.48
CA THR A 105 -10.00 -25.41 -4.05
C THR A 105 -11.10 -24.47 -3.58
N LYS A 106 -11.50 -24.54 -2.32
CA LYS A 106 -12.40 -23.54 -1.76
C LYS A 106 -11.63 -22.23 -1.51
N PRO A 107 -12.25 -21.05 -1.70
CA PRO A 107 -11.59 -19.77 -1.41
C PRO A 107 -11.01 -19.68 0.00
N ALA A 108 -11.65 -20.37 0.96
CA ALA A 108 -11.24 -20.40 2.36
C ALA A 108 -9.96 -21.21 2.61
N ASP A 109 -9.62 -22.12 1.71
CA ASP A 109 -8.48 -23.03 1.85
C ASP A 109 -7.25 -22.56 1.06
N LEU A 110 -7.39 -21.44 0.31
CA LEU A 110 -6.27 -20.84 -0.42
C LEU A 110 -5.25 -20.24 0.55
N VAL A 111 -3.97 -20.42 0.19
CA VAL A 111 -2.85 -19.74 0.86
C VAL A 111 -2.32 -18.59 0.02
N THR A 112 -1.51 -17.74 0.63
CA THR A 112 -0.96 -16.53 0.00
C THR A 112 -0.28 -16.82 -1.34
N HIS A 113 0.52 -17.89 -1.41
CA HIS A 113 1.25 -18.30 -2.62
C HIS A 113 0.33 -18.55 -3.82
N ASP A 114 -0.89 -19.02 -3.60
CA ASP A 114 -1.81 -19.37 -4.68
C ASP A 114 -2.33 -18.15 -5.44
N ILE A 115 -2.33 -17.00 -4.79
CA ILE A 115 -2.97 -15.78 -5.29
C ILE A 115 -2.08 -14.54 -5.27
N MET A 116 -0.87 -14.61 -4.69
CA MET A 116 0.07 -13.48 -4.71
C MET A 116 0.46 -13.11 -6.15
N LEU A 117 0.82 -11.85 -6.36
CA LEU A 117 1.54 -11.45 -7.56
C LEU A 117 3.01 -11.83 -7.38
N PRO A 118 3.56 -12.77 -8.17
CA PRO A 118 4.96 -13.17 -8.07
C PRO A 118 5.90 -11.97 -8.28
N ILE A 119 7.02 -11.94 -7.57
CA ILE A 119 7.96 -10.79 -7.59
C ILE A 119 8.45 -10.46 -9.00
N ALA A 120 8.58 -11.44 -9.87
CA ALA A 120 8.97 -11.25 -11.27
C ALA A 120 7.95 -10.49 -12.13
N LYS A 121 6.69 -10.39 -11.66
CA LYS A 121 5.59 -9.67 -12.34
C LYS A 121 5.23 -8.35 -11.68
N VAL A 122 5.86 -8.02 -10.55
CA VAL A 122 5.58 -6.78 -9.81
C VAL A 122 6.12 -5.58 -10.58
N ASN A 123 5.27 -4.58 -10.79
CA ASN A 123 5.70 -3.30 -11.36
C ASN A 123 6.65 -2.59 -10.41
N THR A 124 7.82 -2.21 -10.89
CA THR A 124 8.85 -1.58 -10.07
C THR A 124 9.37 -0.29 -10.69
N VAL A 125 9.79 0.65 -9.83
CA VAL A 125 10.48 1.87 -10.23
C VAL A 125 11.67 2.12 -9.29
N SER A 126 12.75 2.72 -9.82
CA SER A 126 13.90 3.10 -9.01
C SER A 126 13.59 4.32 -8.15
N TYR A 127 14.09 4.34 -6.92
CA TYR A 127 14.00 5.50 -6.02
C TYR A 127 14.66 6.75 -6.64
N SER A 128 15.73 6.59 -7.40
CA SER A 128 16.38 7.70 -8.09
C SER A 128 15.46 8.43 -9.07
N ILE A 129 14.53 7.70 -9.71
CA ILE A 129 13.55 8.28 -10.64
C ILE A 129 12.51 9.07 -9.86
N ILE A 130 11.96 8.51 -8.76
CA ILE A 130 10.85 9.12 -8.04
C ILE A 130 11.23 10.39 -7.30
N LYS A 131 12.51 10.61 -6.98
CA LYS A 131 12.99 11.86 -6.36
C LYS A 131 12.60 13.11 -7.13
N ASN A 132 12.52 13.02 -8.45
CA ASN A 132 12.21 14.13 -9.35
C ASN A 132 10.86 13.96 -10.06
N THR A 133 10.04 13.05 -9.56
CA THR A 133 8.75 12.72 -10.18
C THR A 133 7.63 13.43 -9.42
N LYS A 134 6.59 13.85 -10.15
CA LYS A 134 5.37 14.46 -9.58
C LYS A 134 4.31 13.39 -9.33
N ILE A 135 3.36 13.68 -8.42
CA ILE A 135 2.23 12.79 -8.10
C ILE A 135 1.45 12.44 -9.37
N GLY A 136 1.22 13.41 -10.26
CA GLY A 136 0.49 13.21 -11.52
C GLY A 136 1.08 12.12 -12.41
N HIS A 137 2.41 11.99 -12.47
CA HIS A 137 3.06 10.92 -13.25
C HIS A 137 2.84 9.54 -12.63
N ILE A 138 2.95 9.43 -11.30
CA ILE A 138 2.68 8.18 -10.59
C ILE A 138 1.23 7.78 -10.73
N LEU A 139 0.31 8.73 -10.54
CA LEU A 139 -1.13 8.49 -10.65
C LEU A 139 -1.51 8.02 -12.07
N ASN A 140 -1.01 8.70 -13.10
CA ASN A 140 -1.25 8.33 -14.49
C ASN A 140 -0.71 6.92 -14.80
N THR A 141 0.46 6.57 -14.29
CA THR A 141 1.04 5.24 -14.45
C THR A 141 0.18 4.17 -13.78
N LEU A 142 -0.29 4.43 -12.54
CA LEU A 142 -1.14 3.49 -11.80
C LEU A 142 -2.51 3.28 -12.44
N ILE A 143 -3.14 4.35 -12.96
CA ILE A 143 -4.45 4.26 -13.63
C ILE A 143 -4.37 3.44 -14.93
N ASN A 144 -3.24 3.53 -15.65
CA ASN A 144 -3.03 2.83 -16.90
C ASN A 144 -2.32 1.48 -16.74
N SER A 145 -2.14 1.00 -15.50
CA SER A 145 -1.57 -0.32 -15.21
C SER A 145 -2.65 -1.30 -14.73
N ASP A 146 -2.40 -2.59 -14.92
CA ASP A 146 -3.28 -3.65 -14.41
C ASP A 146 -3.23 -3.80 -12.88
N TYR A 147 -2.31 -3.11 -12.22
CA TYR A 147 -2.07 -3.22 -10.78
C TYR A 147 -2.14 -1.86 -10.10
N HIS A 148 -2.76 -1.83 -8.92
CA HIS A 148 -2.94 -0.61 -8.14
C HIS A 148 -1.74 -0.23 -7.28
N HIS A 149 -0.59 -0.90 -7.44
CA HIS A 149 0.61 -0.66 -6.66
C HIS A 149 1.85 -0.66 -7.57
N ILE A 150 2.82 0.20 -7.24
CA ILE A 150 4.16 0.21 -7.83
C ILE A 150 5.15 0.08 -6.68
N VAL A 151 5.99 -0.93 -6.73
CA VAL A 151 7.06 -1.14 -5.74
C VAL A 151 8.26 -0.27 -6.09
N VAL A 152 8.80 0.43 -5.10
CA VAL A 152 10.00 1.24 -5.27
C VAL A 152 11.20 0.46 -4.74
N TYR A 153 12.22 0.32 -5.55
CA TYR A 153 13.50 -0.24 -5.13
C TYR A 153 14.60 0.81 -5.07
N ASP A 154 15.56 0.57 -4.22
CA ASP A 154 16.81 1.32 -4.16
C ASP A 154 18.00 0.36 -4.21
N LYS A 155 19.22 0.86 -4.22
CA LYS A 155 20.45 0.08 -4.20
C LYS A 155 21.26 0.43 -2.96
N ASN A 156 21.85 -0.58 -2.34
CA ASN A 156 22.85 -0.38 -1.30
C ASN A 156 24.22 0.01 -1.92
N GLU A 157 25.21 0.22 -1.07
CA GLU A 157 26.57 0.59 -1.46
C GLU A 157 27.24 -0.46 -2.37
N ASN A 158 26.85 -1.73 -2.25
CA ASN A 158 27.31 -2.83 -3.08
C ASN A 158 26.56 -2.97 -4.41
N GLY A 159 25.57 -2.09 -4.68
CA GLY A 159 24.74 -2.13 -5.89
C GLY A 159 23.59 -3.14 -5.84
N GLU A 160 23.40 -3.84 -4.72
CA GLU A 160 22.30 -4.78 -4.54
C GLU A 160 20.97 -4.06 -4.35
N LYS A 161 19.94 -4.53 -5.08
CA LYS A 161 18.60 -3.95 -5.00
C LYS A 161 17.87 -4.44 -3.75
N TYR A 162 17.17 -3.49 -3.10
CA TYR A 162 16.24 -3.79 -2.03
C TYR A 162 14.94 -3.01 -2.22
N ILE A 163 13.83 -3.53 -1.68
CA ILE A 163 12.55 -2.83 -1.70
C ILE A 163 12.58 -1.73 -0.65
N ARG A 164 12.40 -0.49 -1.10
CA ARG A 164 12.40 0.68 -0.25
C ARG A 164 11.00 1.11 0.19
N GLY A 165 9.98 0.78 -0.59
CA GLY A 165 8.61 1.18 -0.30
C GLY A 165 7.71 0.96 -1.50
N TYR A 166 6.57 1.65 -1.53
CA TYR A 166 5.60 1.51 -2.61
C TYR A 166 4.70 2.73 -2.78
N PHE A 167 4.08 2.83 -3.94
CA PHE A 167 2.93 3.68 -4.22
C PHE A 167 1.65 2.86 -4.25
N SER A 168 0.57 3.41 -3.72
CA SER A 168 -0.75 2.81 -3.68
C SER A 168 -1.77 3.75 -4.31
N LEU A 169 -2.50 3.29 -5.33
CA LEU A 169 -3.55 4.06 -5.98
C LEU A 169 -4.67 4.47 -5.00
N PRO A 170 -5.21 3.57 -4.14
CA PRO A 170 -6.18 3.96 -3.12
C PRO A 170 -5.66 5.03 -2.16
N TYR A 171 -4.40 4.93 -1.75
CA TYR A 171 -3.79 5.91 -0.84
C TYR A 171 -3.65 7.29 -1.51
N ILE A 172 -3.12 7.33 -2.75
CA ILE A 172 -2.95 8.58 -3.51
C ILE A 172 -4.31 9.26 -3.74
N ARG A 173 -5.33 8.50 -4.16
CA ARG A 173 -6.68 9.04 -4.37
C ARG A 173 -7.24 9.68 -3.10
N ARG A 174 -7.11 9.01 -1.96
CA ARG A 174 -7.55 9.54 -0.68
C ARG A 174 -6.80 10.83 -0.30
N LYS A 175 -5.49 10.88 -0.52
CA LYS A 175 -4.66 12.05 -0.22
C LYS A 175 -4.96 13.25 -1.11
N LEU A 176 -5.36 13.02 -2.36
CA LEU A 176 -5.75 14.05 -3.31
C LEU A 176 -7.24 14.44 -3.18
N GLY A 177 -8.00 13.82 -2.28
CA GLY A 177 -9.46 14.05 -2.20
C GLY A 177 -10.23 13.62 -3.45
N LEU A 178 -9.66 12.72 -4.27
CA LEU A 178 -10.30 12.21 -5.47
C LEU A 178 -11.36 11.17 -5.10
N ASP A 179 -12.62 11.51 -5.30
CA ASP A 179 -13.75 10.62 -5.04
C ASP A 179 -13.69 9.39 -5.96
N VAL A 180 -13.81 8.22 -5.36
CA VAL A 180 -13.71 6.92 -6.04
C VAL A 180 -14.78 6.77 -7.14
N TYR A 181 -15.91 7.49 -7.03
CA TYR A 181 -17.05 7.36 -7.92
C TYR A 181 -16.84 7.95 -9.34
N HIS A 182 -16.03 8.98 -9.51
CA HIS A 182 -15.91 9.67 -10.80
C HIS A 182 -14.96 9.00 -11.80
N VAL A 183 -14.07 8.10 -11.35
CA VAL A 183 -13.09 7.46 -12.24
C VAL A 183 -13.65 6.19 -12.88
N TYR A 184 -14.51 5.47 -12.18
CA TYR A 184 -15.16 4.27 -12.75
C TYR A 184 -16.20 4.58 -13.84
N GLN A 185 -16.79 5.76 -13.85
CA GLN A 185 -17.74 6.15 -14.91
C GLN A 185 -17.07 6.46 -16.26
N LYS A 186 -15.79 6.84 -16.28
CA LYS A 186 -15.07 7.06 -17.54
C LYS A 186 -14.61 5.76 -18.20
N GLU A 187 -14.34 4.72 -17.44
CA GLU A 187 -13.95 3.40 -17.98
C GLU A 187 -15.14 2.63 -18.55
N GLY A 188 -16.35 2.81 -18.00
CA GLY A 188 -17.57 2.16 -18.48
C GLY A 188 -18.12 2.70 -19.81
N VAL A 189 -17.77 3.94 -20.17
CA VAL A 189 -18.32 4.59 -21.39
C VAL A 189 -17.39 4.42 -22.61
N SER A 190 -16.09 4.22 -22.41
CA SER A 190 -15.15 4.07 -23.52
C SER A 190 -15.19 2.69 -24.20
N ASN A 191 -15.70 1.67 -23.51
CA ASN A 191 -15.81 0.32 -24.07
C ASN A 191 -17.14 0.02 -24.79
N LEU A 192 -18.14 0.91 -24.69
CA LEU A 192 -19.42 0.75 -25.38
C LEU A 192 -19.43 1.31 -26.81
N ASN A 193 -18.42 2.07 -27.23
CA ASN A 193 -18.36 2.68 -28.57
C ASN A 193 -17.35 2.01 -29.53
N LYS A 194 -16.86 0.82 -29.22
CA LYS A 194 -16.01 0.03 -30.15
C LYS A 194 -16.67 -1.22 -30.72
N GLY A 195 -17.99 -1.20 -30.81
CA GLY A 195 -18.75 -2.29 -31.42
C GLY A 195 -19.94 -1.78 -32.20
N ILE A 196 -19.71 -1.11 -33.31
CA ILE A 196 -20.57 -1.07 -34.51
C ILE A 196 -19.65 -0.89 -35.74
#